data_67f2ae67b71a8170feaa348244dcf6fa
#
_entry.id   67f2ae67b71a8170feaa348244dcf6fa
#
_cell.length_a   1.000
_cell.length_b   1.000
_cell.length_c   1.000
_cell.angle_alpha   90.00
_cell.angle_beta   90.00
_cell.angle_gamma   90.00
#
_symmetry.space_group_name_H-M   'P 1'
#
loop_
_entity.id
_entity.type
_entity.pdbx_description
1 polymer ?
#
loop_
_entity_poly.entity_id
_entity_poly.type
_entity_poly.pdbx_seq_one_letter_code
_entity_poly.pdbx_strand_id
1 'polypeptide(L)'
;MLNMLIVPQNSPMSSDLAARLALVRAQIARAALASGRDEDSVTLIAVSKGQSDAAVQALAQLGVRHFGESYLQEALPRIQQLARLEFIWHFIGRLQANKTRAVAENFSWVHALDRLRIAERLNAQRPDSAPPLNVCLQVKLAADPTKGGADAPQIRELTSAMQTLPRLRLRGLMCILPEGLSAAGELAHFREVRQLQEQLNAGGARLDTLSMGMSGDYPLAIEAGATLVRIGTALFGPRP
;
A
#
# COMPACT_ATOMS: atom_id res chain seq x y z
N MET A 1 12.00 -31.91 -2.51
CA MET A 1 11.12 -31.62 -3.67
C MET A 1 9.87 -30.96 -3.13
N LEU A 2 9.79 -29.63 -3.18
CA LEU A 2 8.60 -28.90 -2.73
C LEU A 2 7.59 -28.93 -3.87
N ASN A 3 6.47 -29.63 -3.67
CA ASN A 3 5.34 -29.60 -4.59
C ASN A 3 4.86 -28.15 -4.72
N MET A 4 5.23 -27.51 -5.80
CA MET A 4 4.62 -26.25 -6.23
C MET A 4 3.15 -26.60 -6.55
N LEU A 5 2.23 -26.26 -5.65
CA LEU A 5 0.79 -26.30 -5.93
C LEU A 5 0.51 -25.29 -7.05
N ILE A 6 0.72 -25.71 -8.29
CA ILE A 6 0.25 -24.98 -9.46
C ILE A 6 -1.28 -25.04 -9.37
N VAL A 7 -1.91 -23.94 -8.98
CA VAL A 7 -3.38 -23.83 -9.05
C VAL A 7 -3.76 -24.00 -10.51
N PRO A 8 -4.60 -24.97 -10.87
CA PRO A 8 -5.02 -25.14 -12.24
C PRO A 8 -5.70 -23.84 -12.72
N GLN A 9 -5.29 -23.32 -13.87
CA GLN A 9 -5.83 -22.07 -14.44
C GLN A 9 -7.36 -22.09 -14.65
N ASN A 10 -7.94 -23.29 -14.71
CA ASN A 10 -9.37 -23.52 -14.92
C ASN A 10 -10.13 -23.89 -13.63
N SER A 11 -9.62 -23.59 -12.44
CA SER A 11 -10.41 -23.80 -11.23
C SER A 11 -11.50 -22.70 -11.11
N PRO A 12 -12.68 -22.99 -10.51
CA PRO A 12 -13.72 -21.99 -10.28
C PRO A 12 -13.19 -20.75 -9.52
N MET A 13 -12.27 -20.93 -8.58
CA MET A 13 -11.62 -19.86 -7.85
C MET A 13 -10.75 -18.99 -8.77
N SER A 14 -10.01 -19.59 -9.70
CA SER A 14 -9.14 -18.85 -10.63
C SER A 14 -9.97 -18.02 -11.61
N SER A 15 -11.08 -18.53 -12.11
CA SER A 15 -11.98 -17.79 -13.02
C SER A 15 -12.67 -16.63 -12.33
N ASP A 16 -13.11 -16.78 -11.07
CA ASP A 16 -13.73 -15.70 -10.29
C ASP A 16 -12.71 -14.58 -9.97
N LEU A 17 -11.49 -14.94 -9.56
CA LEU A 17 -10.41 -13.98 -9.33
C LEU A 17 -10.03 -13.23 -10.63
N ALA A 18 -9.99 -13.92 -11.77
CA ALA A 18 -9.70 -13.29 -13.06
C ALA A 18 -10.77 -12.26 -13.44
N ALA A 19 -12.05 -12.63 -13.29
CA ALA A 19 -13.17 -11.71 -13.56
C ALA A 19 -13.14 -10.48 -12.65
N ARG A 20 -12.92 -10.68 -11.33
CA ARG A 20 -12.82 -9.58 -10.37
C ARG A 20 -11.62 -8.68 -10.65
N LEU A 21 -10.47 -9.24 -10.97
CA LEU A 21 -9.27 -8.48 -11.35
C LEU A 21 -9.51 -7.63 -12.60
N ALA A 22 -10.17 -8.21 -13.62
CA ALA A 22 -10.50 -7.47 -14.83
C ALA A 22 -11.42 -6.28 -14.55
N LEU A 23 -12.45 -6.47 -13.71
CA LEU A 23 -13.35 -5.39 -13.29
C LEU A 23 -12.61 -4.29 -12.52
N VAL A 24 -11.77 -4.66 -11.56
CA VAL A 24 -10.97 -3.70 -10.77
C VAL A 24 -10.03 -2.92 -11.68
N ARG A 25 -9.29 -3.58 -12.57
CA ARG A 25 -8.39 -2.91 -13.53
C ARG A 25 -9.15 -1.96 -14.46
N ALA A 26 -10.28 -2.38 -15.00
CA ALA A 26 -11.11 -1.54 -15.85
C ALA A 26 -11.65 -0.29 -15.13
N GLN A 27 -12.00 -0.41 -13.85
CA GLN A 27 -12.42 0.73 -13.05
C GLN A 27 -11.25 1.67 -12.72
N ILE A 28 -10.06 1.14 -12.41
CA ILE A 28 -8.84 1.93 -12.19
C ILE A 28 -8.51 2.73 -13.45
N ALA A 29 -8.44 2.07 -14.61
CA ALA A 29 -8.16 2.71 -15.89
C ALA A 29 -9.19 3.81 -16.22
N ARG A 30 -10.48 3.53 -16.05
CA ARG A 30 -11.55 4.51 -16.27
C ARG A 30 -11.41 5.73 -15.37
N ALA A 31 -11.15 5.53 -14.06
CA ALA A 31 -10.98 6.63 -13.12
C ALA A 31 -9.73 7.46 -13.43
N ALA A 32 -8.63 6.83 -13.84
CA ALA A 32 -7.41 7.52 -14.27
C ALA A 32 -7.67 8.38 -15.51
N LEU A 33 -8.26 7.81 -16.57
CA LEU A 33 -8.60 8.53 -17.80
C LEU A 33 -9.57 9.68 -17.56
N ALA A 34 -10.62 9.47 -16.73
CA ALA A 34 -11.56 10.53 -16.36
C ALA A 34 -10.90 11.69 -15.61
N SER A 35 -9.75 11.43 -14.97
CA SER A 35 -8.95 12.44 -14.26
C SER A 35 -7.83 13.04 -15.15
N GLY A 36 -7.84 12.78 -16.47
CA GLY A 36 -6.83 13.27 -17.41
C GLY A 36 -5.46 12.61 -17.24
N ARG A 37 -5.40 11.38 -16.69
CA ARG A 37 -4.17 10.63 -16.44
C ARG A 37 -4.11 9.37 -17.30
N ASP A 38 -2.91 8.86 -17.52
CA ASP A 38 -2.71 7.59 -18.22
C ASP A 38 -3.37 6.44 -17.44
N GLU A 39 -3.95 5.48 -18.15
CA GLU A 39 -4.63 4.31 -17.57
C GLU A 39 -3.72 3.49 -16.64
N ASP A 40 -2.42 3.44 -16.94
CA ASP A 40 -1.40 2.72 -16.17
C ASP A 40 -0.75 3.57 -15.04
N SER A 41 -1.23 4.80 -14.84
CA SER A 41 -0.66 5.72 -13.83
C SER A 41 -0.93 5.32 -12.37
N VAL A 42 -1.76 4.29 -12.16
CA VAL A 42 -2.18 3.82 -10.83
C VAL A 42 -1.80 2.36 -10.63
N THR A 43 -1.01 2.08 -9.62
CA THR A 43 -0.62 0.71 -9.25
C THR A 43 -1.65 0.09 -8.31
N LEU A 44 -2.14 -1.10 -8.68
CA LEU A 44 -2.98 -1.94 -7.82
C LEU A 44 -2.12 -2.72 -6.82
N ILE A 45 -2.36 -2.53 -5.53
CA ILE A 45 -1.85 -3.39 -4.46
C ILE A 45 -2.95 -4.37 -4.05
N ALA A 46 -2.75 -5.66 -4.30
CA ALA A 46 -3.66 -6.71 -3.85
C ALA A 46 -3.46 -6.96 -2.35
N VAL A 47 -4.47 -6.61 -1.54
CA VAL A 47 -4.41 -6.78 -0.08
C VAL A 47 -4.72 -8.21 0.28
N SER A 48 -3.68 -9.01 0.54
CA SER A 48 -3.74 -10.47 0.70
C SER A 48 -3.87 -10.96 2.15
N LYS A 49 -3.96 -10.06 3.12
CA LYS A 49 -4.18 -10.44 4.53
C LYS A 49 -5.43 -11.30 4.70
N GLY A 50 -5.30 -12.44 5.40
CA GLY A 50 -6.40 -13.39 5.62
C GLY A 50 -6.81 -14.17 4.36
N GLN A 51 -6.03 -14.13 3.27
CA GLN A 51 -6.28 -14.89 2.04
C GLN A 51 -5.33 -16.11 1.96
N SER A 52 -5.72 -17.14 1.20
CA SER A 52 -4.89 -18.31 1.00
C SER A 52 -3.71 -18.03 0.06
N ASP A 53 -2.60 -18.76 0.22
CA ASP A 53 -1.46 -18.66 -0.69
C ASP A 53 -1.82 -19.06 -2.12
N ALA A 54 -2.77 -19.99 -2.28
CA ALA A 54 -3.32 -20.38 -3.59
C ALA A 54 -3.99 -19.19 -4.31
N ALA A 55 -4.76 -18.37 -3.60
CA ALA A 55 -5.39 -17.17 -4.16
C ALA A 55 -4.35 -16.11 -4.55
N VAL A 56 -3.29 -15.94 -3.74
CA VAL A 56 -2.16 -15.04 -4.05
C VAL A 56 -1.43 -15.52 -5.30
N GLN A 57 -1.13 -16.83 -5.42
CA GLN A 57 -0.49 -17.41 -6.60
C GLN A 57 -1.36 -17.26 -7.86
N ALA A 58 -2.68 -17.48 -7.74
CA ALA A 58 -3.61 -17.29 -8.86
C ALA A 58 -3.58 -15.86 -9.39
N LEU A 59 -3.60 -14.83 -8.51
CA LEU A 59 -3.44 -13.44 -8.93
C LEU A 59 -2.07 -13.16 -9.55
N ALA A 60 -1.02 -13.79 -9.05
CA ALA A 60 0.32 -13.66 -9.61
C ALA A 60 0.40 -14.21 -11.05
N GLN A 61 -0.27 -15.33 -11.34
CA GLN A 61 -0.41 -15.87 -12.70
C GLN A 61 -1.14 -14.91 -13.65
N LEU A 62 -2.05 -14.08 -13.11
CA LEU A 62 -2.76 -13.02 -13.83
C LEU A 62 -1.97 -11.69 -13.89
N GLY A 63 -0.67 -11.72 -13.54
CA GLY A 63 0.23 -10.59 -13.68
C GLY A 63 0.22 -9.60 -12.50
N VAL A 64 -0.42 -9.90 -11.39
CA VAL A 64 -0.31 -9.08 -10.17
C VAL A 64 1.06 -9.31 -9.53
N ARG A 65 1.77 -8.23 -9.18
CA ARG A 65 3.10 -8.29 -8.55
C ARG A 65 3.17 -7.57 -7.22
N HIS A 66 2.27 -6.64 -6.93
CA HIS A 66 2.21 -5.84 -5.71
C HIS A 66 1.20 -6.44 -4.74
N PHE A 67 1.67 -6.90 -3.57
CA PHE A 67 0.84 -7.49 -2.53
C PHE A 67 0.98 -6.75 -1.21
N GLY A 68 -0.15 -6.52 -0.54
CA GLY A 68 -0.23 -5.78 0.72
C GLY A 68 -0.59 -6.64 1.91
N GLU A 69 0.22 -6.56 2.98
CA GLU A 69 0.06 -7.32 4.22
C GLU A 69 -0.01 -6.41 5.44
N SER A 70 -0.80 -6.82 6.44
CA SER A 70 -0.95 -6.07 7.69
C SER A 70 -0.42 -6.82 8.91
N TYR A 71 -0.27 -8.14 8.84
CA TYR A 71 0.10 -9.01 9.95
C TYR A 71 1.35 -9.81 9.62
N LEU A 72 2.44 -9.57 10.37
CA LEU A 72 3.73 -10.22 10.11
C LEU A 72 3.69 -11.74 10.30
N GLN A 73 2.88 -12.23 11.23
CA GLN A 73 2.74 -13.66 11.50
C GLN A 73 2.22 -14.44 10.27
N GLU A 74 1.35 -13.81 9.48
CA GLU A 74 0.84 -14.37 8.22
C GLU A 74 1.81 -14.08 7.06
N ALA A 75 2.37 -12.88 7.02
CA ALA A 75 3.17 -12.41 5.90
C ALA A 75 4.52 -13.11 5.79
N LEU A 76 5.26 -13.31 6.90
CA LEU A 76 6.62 -13.83 6.84
C LEU A 76 6.70 -15.26 6.26
N PRO A 77 5.86 -16.23 6.70
CA PRO A 77 5.85 -17.55 6.07
C PRO A 77 5.51 -17.50 4.58
N ARG A 78 4.53 -16.65 4.21
CA ARG A 78 4.11 -16.45 2.81
C ARG A 78 5.22 -15.86 1.95
N ILE A 79 5.93 -14.84 2.43
CA ILE A 79 7.05 -14.22 1.72
C ILE A 79 8.15 -15.25 1.45
N GLN A 80 8.48 -16.08 2.44
CA GLN A 80 9.47 -17.16 2.29
C GLN A 80 9.02 -18.22 1.31
N GLN A 81 7.78 -18.68 1.42
CA GLN A 81 7.23 -19.72 0.55
C GLN A 81 7.13 -19.26 -0.92
N LEU A 82 6.81 -17.97 -1.14
CA LEU A 82 6.60 -17.39 -2.47
C LEU A 82 7.81 -16.59 -2.99
N ALA A 83 8.97 -16.69 -2.35
CA ALA A 83 10.17 -15.89 -2.68
C ALA A 83 10.59 -15.95 -4.16
N ARG A 84 10.37 -17.10 -4.84
CA ARG A 84 10.72 -17.28 -6.25
C ARG A 84 9.86 -16.49 -7.22
N LEU A 85 8.73 -15.90 -6.77
CA LEU A 85 7.78 -15.17 -7.61
C LEU A 85 8.11 -13.67 -7.66
N GLU A 86 9.17 -13.24 -6.97
CA GLU A 86 9.69 -11.86 -7.00
C GLU A 86 8.61 -10.79 -6.78
N PHE A 87 7.74 -11.00 -5.79
CA PHE A 87 6.69 -10.05 -5.45
C PHE A 87 7.25 -8.79 -4.81
N ILE A 88 6.56 -7.68 -5.04
CA ILE A 88 6.78 -6.43 -4.32
C ILE A 88 5.85 -6.43 -3.11
N TRP A 89 6.42 -6.68 -1.92
CA TRP A 89 5.67 -6.76 -0.69
C TRP A 89 5.53 -5.39 -0.02
N HIS A 90 4.29 -5.02 0.28
CA HIS A 90 3.93 -3.78 0.95
C HIS A 90 3.43 -4.07 2.36
N PHE A 91 4.08 -3.52 3.38
CA PHE A 91 3.55 -3.54 4.73
C PHE A 91 2.61 -2.35 4.90
N ILE A 92 1.32 -2.63 5.06
CA ILE A 92 0.25 -1.62 5.13
C ILE A 92 -0.41 -1.54 6.51
N GLY A 93 0.01 -2.37 7.46
CA GLY A 93 -0.49 -2.38 8.83
C GLY A 93 0.23 -1.38 9.74
N ARG A 94 -0.34 -1.14 10.94
CA ARG A 94 0.31 -0.33 11.97
C ARG A 94 1.60 -1.00 12.44
N LEU A 95 2.72 -0.28 12.39
CA LEU A 95 4.03 -0.83 12.71
C LEU A 95 4.40 -0.57 14.18
N GLN A 96 4.58 -1.66 14.92
CA GLN A 96 5.09 -1.64 16.30
C GLN A 96 6.63 -1.69 16.30
N ALA A 97 7.27 -1.05 17.30
CA ALA A 97 8.71 -0.95 17.39
C ALA A 97 9.46 -2.30 17.45
N ASN A 98 8.85 -3.33 18.06
CA ASN A 98 9.42 -4.69 18.13
C ASN A 98 9.30 -5.47 16.82
N LYS A 99 8.58 -4.97 15.84
CA LYS A 99 8.35 -5.60 14.52
C LYS A 99 9.16 -4.97 13.38
N THR A 100 9.85 -3.85 13.65
CA THR A 100 10.56 -3.07 12.62
C THR A 100 11.64 -3.87 11.90
N ARG A 101 12.40 -4.74 12.58
CA ARG A 101 13.46 -5.57 11.96
C ARG A 101 12.86 -6.49 10.87
N ALA A 102 11.84 -7.26 11.24
CA ALA A 102 11.22 -8.19 10.30
C ALA A 102 10.63 -7.46 9.07
N VAL A 103 10.07 -6.25 9.27
CA VAL A 103 9.59 -5.43 8.15
C VAL A 103 10.75 -4.90 7.31
N ALA A 104 11.80 -4.37 7.94
CA ALA A 104 12.96 -3.85 7.23
C ALA A 104 13.68 -4.90 6.38
N GLU A 105 13.71 -6.16 6.81
CA GLU A 105 14.38 -7.25 6.12
C GLU A 105 13.56 -7.87 4.97
N ASN A 106 12.22 -7.86 5.06
CA ASN A 106 11.36 -8.67 4.19
C ASN A 106 10.43 -7.89 3.28
N PHE A 107 10.26 -6.59 3.46
CA PHE A 107 9.33 -5.78 2.68
C PHE A 107 10.07 -4.77 1.78
N SER A 108 9.42 -4.42 0.67
CA SER A 108 9.89 -3.37 -0.25
C SER A 108 9.27 -2.01 0.06
N TRP A 109 8.13 -2.00 0.76
CA TRP A 109 7.37 -0.80 1.10
C TRP A 109 6.80 -0.85 2.51
N VAL A 110 6.75 0.32 3.16
CA VAL A 110 5.99 0.56 4.39
C VAL A 110 5.07 1.76 4.18
N HIS A 111 3.77 1.59 4.42
CA HIS A 111 2.79 2.66 4.16
C HIS A 111 2.33 3.41 5.41
N ALA A 112 2.46 2.80 6.59
CA ALA A 112 1.90 3.33 7.84
C ALA A 112 3.00 3.89 8.76
N LEU A 113 3.93 4.69 8.22
CA LEU A 113 4.97 5.34 9.02
C LEU A 113 4.43 6.64 9.61
N ASP A 114 4.38 6.75 10.94
CA ASP A 114 3.79 7.90 11.65
C ASP A 114 4.71 8.49 12.74
N ARG A 115 5.92 7.95 12.95
CA ARG A 115 6.82 8.36 14.04
C ARG A 115 8.28 8.21 13.67
N LEU A 116 9.08 9.21 14.03
CA LEU A 116 10.53 9.24 13.77
C LEU A 116 11.24 8.00 14.34
N ARG A 117 10.94 7.62 15.59
CA ARG A 117 11.54 6.42 16.23
C ARG A 117 11.36 5.15 15.40
N ILE A 118 10.23 5.01 14.69
CA ILE A 118 10.02 3.84 13.82
C ILE A 118 10.87 3.97 12.56
N ALA A 119 10.96 5.16 11.96
CA ALA A 119 11.82 5.41 10.80
C ALA A 119 13.29 5.11 11.11
N GLU A 120 13.81 5.62 12.22
CA GLU A 120 15.20 5.38 12.68
C GLU A 120 15.49 3.88 12.83
N ARG A 121 14.57 3.14 13.45
CA ARG A 121 14.70 1.69 13.60
C ARG A 121 14.68 0.95 12.26
N LEU A 122 13.77 1.30 11.35
CA LEU A 122 13.74 0.73 10.01
C LEU A 122 15.04 1.02 9.26
N ASN A 123 15.54 2.26 9.33
CA ASN A 123 16.82 2.64 8.72
C ASN A 123 17.99 1.84 9.28
N ALA A 124 18.10 1.75 10.61
CA ALA A 124 19.20 1.00 11.27
C ALA A 124 19.14 -0.52 11.01
N GLN A 125 17.96 -1.06 10.71
CA GLN A 125 17.72 -2.50 10.55
C GLN A 125 17.60 -2.94 9.09
N ARG A 126 17.56 -2.00 8.12
CA ARG A 126 17.56 -2.33 6.69
C ARG A 126 18.92 -2.93 6.31
N PRO A 127 18.96 -4.14 5.72
CA PRO A 127 20.22 -4.75 5.29
C PRO A 127 20.93 -3.90 4.23
N ASP A 128 22.27 -3.83 4.29
CA ASP A 128 23.09 -3.11 3.31
C ASP A 128 22.98 -3.67 1.90
N SER A 129 22.73 -4.97 1.78
CA SER A 129 22.50 -5.66 0.51
C SER A 129 21.14 -5.38 -0.14
N ALA A 130 20.20 -4.81 0.63
CA ALA A 130 18.85 -4.50 0.13
C ALA A 130 18.77 -3.05 -0.38
N PRO A 131 17.99 -2.77 -1.45
CA PRO A 131 17.74 -1.40 -1.85
C PRO A 131 17.04 -0.62 -0.73
N PRO A 132 17.12 0.72 -0.69
CA PRO A 132 16.42 1.52 0.31
C PRO A 132 14.93 1.16 0.39
N LEU A 133 14.42 1.05 1.61
CA LEU A 133 13.02 0.73 1.87
C LEU A 133 12.14 1.92 1.48
N ASN A 134 11.20 1.72 0.56
CA ASN A 134 10.24 2.76 0.21
C ASN A 134 9.24 2.97 1.35
N VAL A 135 8.99 4.22 1.70
CA VAL A 135 8.08 4.56 2.80
C VAL A 135 7.09 5.65 2.41
N CYS A 136 5.84 5.51 2.88
CA CYS A 136 4.86 6.59 2.91
C CYS A 136 4.61 7.01 4.35
N LEU A 137 4.44 8.29 4.59
CA LEU A 137 4.00 8.82 5.88
C LEU A 137 2.48 8.73 5.96
N GLN A 138 1.97 8.15 7.05
CA GLN A 138 0.52 8.07 7.26
C GLN A 138 -0.02 9.38 7.83
N VAL A 139 -0.92 10.01 7.08
CA VAL A 139 -1.61 11.25 7.48
C VAL A 139 -2.83 10.91 8.33
N LYS A 140 -3.00 11.62 9.44
CA LYS A 140 -4.18 11.57 10.30
C LYS A 140 -5.22 12.56 9.81
N LEU A 141 -6.36 12.07 9.32
CA LEU A 141 -7.43 12.89 8.73
C LEU A 141 -8.55 13.29 9.71
N ALA A 142 -8.63 12.65 10.85
CA ALA A 142 -9.64 12.91 11.86
C ALA A 142 -9.09 12.69 13.27
N ALA A 143 -9.76 13.22 14.27
CA ALA A 143 -9.44 12.99 15.69
C ALA A 143 -9.86 11.58 16.17
N ASP A 144 -9.71 10.55 15.29
CA ASP A 144 -10.00 9.16 15.65
C ASP A 144 -8.75 8.54 16.31
N PRO A 145 -8.78 8.25 17.62
CA PRO A 145 -7.64 7.70 18.35
C PRO A 145 -7.31 6.25 17.91
N THR A 146 -8.22 5.57 17.24
CA THR A 146 -8.04 4.18 16.79
C THR A 146 -7.25 4.09 15.48
N LYS A 147 -7.29 5.13 14.65
CA LYS A 147 -6.55 5.21 13.38
C LYS A 147 -5.24 5.94 13.63
N GLY A 148 -4.12 5.23 13.39
CA GLY A 148 -2.77 5.82 13.45
C GLY A 148 -2.60 6.95 12.43
N GLY A 149 -1.45 7.59 12.47
CA GLY A 149 -1.07 8.66 11.56
C GLY A 149 -0.55 9.89 12.32
N ALA A 150 0.14 10.74 11.61
CA ALA A 150 0.69 12.01 12.07
C ALA A 150 -0.13 13.18 11.50
N ASP A 151 -0.28 14.25 12.24
CA ASP A 151 -0.90 15.49 11.76
C ASP A 151 0.03 16.24 10.78
N ALA A 152 -0.47 17.28 10.13
CA ALA A 152 0.29 17.98 9.10
C ALA A 152 1.61 18.61 9.63
N PRO A 153 1.69 19.23 10.82
CA PRO A 153 2.96 19.65 11.42
C PRO A 153 3.94 18.50 11.60
N GLN A 154 3.51 17.39 12.19
CA GLN A 154 4.33 16.18 12.39
C GLN A 154 4.80 15.58 11.08
N ILE A 155 3.96 15.57 10.04
CA ILE A 155 4.35 15.09 8.68
C ILE A 155 5.47 15.96 8.11
N ARG A 156 5.46 17.28 8.31
CA ARG A 156 6.55 18.18 7.87
C ARG A 156 7.86 17.89 8.60
N GLU A 157 7.81 17.68 9.92
CA GLU A 157 8.97 17.31 10.73
C GLU A 157 9.55 15.96 10.30
N LEU A 158 8.69 14.95 10.12
CA LEU A 158 9.09 13.63 9.64
C LEU A 158 9.70 13.71 8.24
N THR A 159 9.13 14.50 7.33
CA THR A 159 9.66 14.67 5.97
C THR A 159 11.09 15.22 6.00
N SER A 160 11.36 16.21 6.86
CA SER A 160 12.71 16.77 7.03
C SER A 160 13.66 15.76 7.65
N ALA A 161 13.24 15.04 8.69
CA ALA A 161 14.05 14.04 9.36
C ALA A 161 14.42 12.86 8.45
N MET A 162 13.57 12.50 7.48
CA MET A 162 13.84 11.41 6.53
C MET A 162 15.10 11.65 5.68
N GLN A 163 15.54 12.89 5.50
CA GLN A 163 16.75 13.23 4.73
C GLN A 163 18.02 12.65 5.35
N THR A 164 18.01 12.38 6.66
CA THR A 164 19.16 11.80 7.39
C THR A 164 19.13 10.28 7.47
N LEU A 165 18.17 9.62 6.82
CA LEU A 165 17.92 8.18 6.88
C LEU A 165 18.14 7.51 5.51
N PRO A 166 19.41 7.30 5.09
CA PRO A 166 19.75 6.95 3.70
C PRO A 166 19.27 5.56 3.27
N ARG A 167 18.96 4.65 4.20
CA ARG A 167 18.40 3.33 3.87
C ARG A 167 16.87 3.33 3.74
N LEU A 168 16.24 4.49 3.89
CA LEU A 168 14.83 4.73 3.59
C LEU A 168 14.69 5.68 2.41
N ARG A 169 13.68 5.45 1.60
CA ARG A 169 13.29 6.35 0.51
C ARG A 169 11.87 6.84 0.76
N LEU A 170 11.74 8.09 1.20
CA LEU A 170 10.43 8.71 1.34
C LEU A 170 9.82 8.91 -0.05
N ARG A 171 8.68 8.25 -0.30
CA ARG A 171 7.99 8.27 -1.58
C ARG A 171 6.76 9.17 -1.55
N GLY A 172 6.11 9.31 -0.40
CA GLY A 172 4.89 10.08 -0.35
C GLY A 172 4.06 9.90 0.90
N LEU A 173 2.75 10.08 0.73
CA LEU A 173 1.79 10.05 1.81
C LEU A 173 0.83 8.87 1.67
N MET A 174 0.30 8.43 2.80
CA MET A 174 -0.77 7.44 2.88
C MET A 174 -1.89 7.94 3.78
N CYS A 175 -3.13 7.61 3.45
CA CYS A 175 -4.25 7.82 4.36
C CYS A 175 -5.24 6.66 4.35
N ILE A 176 -6.01 6.59 5.43
CA ILE A 176 -7.20 5.75 5.59
C ILE A 176 -8.32 6.69 6.03
N LEU A 177 -9.42 6.69 5.28
CA LEU A 177 -10.54 7.56 5.57
C LEU A 177 -11.27 7.16 6.87
N PRO A 178 -11.87 8.11 7.58
CA PRO A 178 -12.89 7.82 8.59
C PRO A 178 -14.08 7.06 7.97
N GLU A 179 -14.78 6.28 8.77
CA GLU A 179 -15.99 5.59 8.33
C GLU A 179 -17.19 6.53 8.28
N GLY A 180 -18.17 6.21 7.43
CA GLY A 180 -19.46 6.92 7.38
C GLY A 180 -19.42 8.27 6.67
N LEU A 181 -18.37 8.56 5.89
CA LEU A 181 -18.32 9.76 5.07
C LEU A 181 -19.24 9.64 3.85
N SER A 182 -19.75 10.77 3.39
CA SER A 182 -20.34 10.87 2.04
C SER A 182 -19.23 10.87 0.98
N ALA A 183 -19.58 10.54 -0.27
CA ALA A 183 -18.63 10.59 -1.39
C ALA A 183 -17.94 11.97 -1.53
N ALA A 184 -18.67 13.06 -1.28
CA ALA A 184 -18.09 14.39 -1.27
C ALA A 184 -17.08 14.60 -0.12
N GLY A 185 -17.35 14.04 1.06
CA GLY A 185 -16.45 14.05 2.20
C GLY A 185 -15.20 13.22 1.97
N GLU A 186 -15.35 12.02 1.38
CA GLU A 186 -14.23 11.17 0.99
C GLU A 186 -13.29 11.89 0.01
N LEU A 187 -13.86 12.46 -1.05
CA LEU A 187 -13.10 13.21 -2.05
C LEU A 187 -12.40 14.44 -1.44
N ALA A 188 -13.05 15.16 -0.53
CA ALA A 188 -12.46 16.32 0.15
C ALA A 188 -11.22 15.90 0.95
N HIS A 189 -11.29 14.83 1.73
CA HIS A 189 -10.15 14.32 2.48
C HIS A 189 -9.00 13.81 1.58
N PHE A 190 -9.29 13.13 0.48
CA PHE A 190 -8.25 12.73 -0.47
C PHE A 190 -7.56 13.94 -1.10
N ARG A 191 -8.30 15.00 -1.43
CA ARG A 191 -7.73 16.26 -1.93
C ARG A 191 -6.87 16.98 -0.89
N GLU A 192 -7.26 16.92 0.39
CA GLU A 192 -6.46 17.46 1.50
C GLU A 192 -5.09 16.79 1.57
N VAL A 193 -5.02 15.45 1.46
CA VAL A 193 -3.75 14.72 1.45
C VAL A 193 -2.90 15.07 0.23
N ARG A 194 -3.51 15.24 -0.94
CA ARG A 194 -2.82 15.69 -2.14
C ARG A 194 -2.24 17.11 -1.97
N GLN A 195 -3.02 18.03 -1.44
CA GLN A 195 -2.55 19.40 -1.17
C GLN A 195 -1.37 19.42 -0.20
N LEU A 196 -1.40 18.56 0.83
CA LEU A 196 -0.26 18.42 1.75
C LEU A 196 0.99 17.91 1.01
N GLN A 197 0.87 16.93 0.11
CA GLN A 197 1.98 16.46 -0.72
C GLN A 197 2.53 17.58 -1.62
N GLU A 198 1.67 18.35 -2.26
CA GLU A 198 2.05 19.47 -3.11
C GLU A 198 2.81 20.55 -2.31
N GLN A 199 2.35 20.87 -1.09
CA GLN A 199 3.04 21.79 -0.19
C GLN A 199 4.42 21.30 0.24
N LEU A 200 4.55 19.99 0.54
CA LEU A 200 5.84 19.37 0.88
C LEU A 200 6.80 19.43 -0.32
N ASN A 201 6.30 19.16 -1.52
CA ASN A 201 7.08 19.23 -2.75
C ASN A 201 7.51 20.66 -3.08
N ALA A 202 6.67 21.64 -2.86
CA ALA A 202 7.04 23.07 -2.97
C ALA A 202 8.15 23.45 -1.96
N GLY A 203 8.21 22.78 -0.81
CA GLY A 203 9.28 22.88 0.18
C GLY A 203 10.55 22.07 -0.13
N GLY A 204 10.64 21.45 -1.32
CA GLY A 204 11.82 20.71 -1.79
C GLY A 204 11.77 19.20 -1.59
N ALA A 205 10.70 18.64 -1.02
CA ALA A 205 10.50 17.19 -1.02
C ALA A 205 10.25 16.69 -2.47
N ARG A 206 10.55 15.42 -2.73
CA ARG A 206 10.33 14.81 -4.07
C ARG A 206 9.39 13.61 -3.93
N LEU A 207 8.18 13.90 -3.44
CA LEU A 207 7.16 12.91 -3.18
C LEU A 207 6.38 12.62 -4.47
N ASP A 208 6.37 11.35 -4.89
CA ASP A 208 5.73 10.89 -6.13
C ASP A 208 4.55 9.93 -5.88
N THR A 209 4.26 9.63 -4.62
CA THR A 209 3.31 8.58 -4.25
C THR A 209 2.20 9.08 -3.35
N LEU A 210 0.96 8.78 -3.73
CA LEU A 210 -0.23 8.89 -2.88
C LEU A 210 -0.85 7.50 -2.73
N SER A 211 -0.62 6.86 -1.58
CA SER A 211 -1.21 5.56 -1.25
C SER A 211 -2.54 5.79 -0.55
N MET A 212 -3.61 5.85 -1.31
CA MET A 212 -4.97 6.10 -0.81
C MET A 212 -6.00 5.41 -1.69
N GLY A 213 -7.16 5.10 -1.13
CA GLY A 213 -8.21 4.34 -1.79
C GLY A 213 -8.16 2.85 -1.50
N MET A 214 -9.33 2.33 -1.14
CA MET A 214 -9.62 0.92 -0.86
C MET A 214 -10.82 0.46 -1.68
N SER A 215 -11.32 -0.76 -1.46
CA SER A 215 -12.38 -1.38 -2.27
C SER A 215 -13.66 -0.53 -2.42
N GLY A 216 -13.99 0.34 -1.45
CA GLY A 216 -15.19 1.16 -1.48
C GLY A 216 -15.01 2.56 -2.09
N ASP A 217 -13.78 3.09 -2.07
CA ASP A 217 -13.52 4.52 -2.30
C ASP A 217 -12.39 4.81 -3.31
N TYR A 218 -11.73 3.75 -3.87
CA TYR A 218 -10.58 3.95 -4.76
C TYR A 218 -10.86 4.77 -6.04
N PRO A 219 -12.07 4.78 -6.65
CA PRO A 219 -12.31 5.64 -7.80
C PRO A 219 -12.19 7.13 -7.43
N LEU A 220 -12.73 7.54 -6.27
CA LEU A 220 -12.59 8.92 -5.75
C LEU A 220 -11.15 9.25 -5.35
N ALA A 221 -10.44 8.27 -4.77
CA ALA A 221 -9.02 8.44 -4.48
C ALA A 221 -8.20 8.68 -5.76
N ILE A 222 -8.49 7.96 -6.85
CA ILE A 222 -7.83 8.15 -8.16
C ILE A 222 -8.15 9.53 -8.73
N GLU A 223 -9.40 9.98 -8.66
CA GLU A 223 -9.82 11.33 -9.02
C GLU A 223 -8.99 12.39 -8.27
N ALA A 224 -8.76 12.17 -6.98
CA ALA A 224 -7.94 13.05 -6.16
C ALA A 224 -6.42 12.90 -6.36
N GLY A 225 -5.97 11.97 -7.22
CA GLY A 225 -4.55 11.82 -7.57
C GLY A 225 -3.84 10.61 -6.96
N ALA A 226 -4.55 9.61 -6.40
CA ALA A 226 -3.91 8.38 -5.92
C ALA A 226 -3.02 7.74 -6.99
N THR A 227 -1.84 7.28 -6.58
CA THR A 227 -0.91 6.54 -7.43
C THR A 227 -0.81 5.06 -7.03
N LEU A 228 -1.20 4.74 -5.79
CA LEU A 228 -1.31 3.38 -5.28
C LEU A 228 -2.69 3.20 -4.65
N VAL A 229 -3.44 2.17 -5.08
CA VAL A 229 -4.72 1.77 -4.47
C VAL A 229 -4.60 0.39 -3.83
N ARG A 230 -5.23 0.20 -2.66
CA ARG A 230 -5.09 -1.01 -1.83
C ARG A 230 -6.41 -1.79 -1.81
N ILE A 231 -6.53 -2.77 -2.69
CA ILE A 231 -7.79 -3.48 -2.94
C ILE A 231 -7.74 -4.88 -2.32
N GLY A 232 -8.67 -5.17 -1.42
CA GLY A 232 -8.86 -6.48 -0.81
C GLY A 232 -10.18 -7.12 -1.24
N THR A 233 -11.27 -6.73 -0.60
CA THR A 233 -12.59 -7.36 -0.76
C THR A 233 -13.11 -7.34 -2.20
N ALA A 234 -12.91 -6.24 -2.95
CA ALA A 234 -13.33 -6.17 -4.35
C ALA A 234 -12.56 -7.16 -5.25
N LEU A 235 -11.36 -7.58 -4.84
CA LEU A 235 -10.50 -8.49 -5.60
C LEU A 235 -10.68 -9.94 -5.16
N PHE A 236 -10.58 -10.21 -3.85
CA PHE A 236 -10.63 -11.58 -3.32
C PHE A 236 -12.04 -12.03 -2.92
N GLY A 237 -12.99 -11.14 -2.78
CA GLY A 237 -14.28 -11.40 -2.15
C GLY A 237 -14.27 -11.18 -0.63
N PRO A 238 -15.39 -11.50 0.06
CA PRO A 238 -15.44 -11.49 1.52
C PRO A 238 -14.39 -12.49 2.05
N ARG A 239 -13.88 -12.20 3.26
CA ARG A 239 -12.95 -13.13 3.94
C ARG A 239 -13.69 -14.37 4.36
N PRO A 240 -13.03 -15.55 4.31
CA PRO A 240 -13.59 -16.79 4.84
C PRO A 240 -13.80 -16.70 6.35
#